data_6d4d4ba7817800f5dbf57c543e4a2ee9
#
_entry.id   6d4d4ba7817800f5dbf57c543e4a2ee9
#
_cell.length_a   1.000
_cell.length_b   1.000
_cell.length_c   1.000
_cell.angle_alpha   90.00
_cell.angle_beta   90.00
_cell.angle_gamma   90.00
#
_symmetry.space_group_name_H-M   'P 1'
#
loop_
_entity.id
_entity.type
_entity.pdbx_description
1 polymer ?
#
loop_
_entity_poly.entity_id
_entity_poly.type
_entity_poly.pdbx_seq_one_letter_code
_entity_poly.pdbx_strand_id
1 'polypeptide(L)'
;MSIYDLIKKNIQSDGRLKKDFRILDEDVWKSNDDGQEDVQCLEYIDNMIEADIEGLLDIIFKIKDNNYDEIEKELEIYFENYRDTILIYREPLYKYFGKNKISISSLNNIYNFFKKMLTKSRNIFIIKISIIILNSLNLEYNIELLEIIKILALCSEFTLLGVLLIKTLKNIDINKEIYELAKKVYAWGKMACIFYLETNTNEIEDWILNESTEENILYNFGAITYSDKADIRKKLKKTSFKKNEFSKISFLIYSLLFLDTEKGITFLDYKEELLINYLELAKSIELSETDYLTIEEISSYMKDDIYYMEELGGEMRKDEYFFPLEISNKLLKECEEILNNRN
;
A
#
# COMPACT_ATOMS: atom_id res chain seq x y z
N MET A 1 -9.83 -8.36 -26.90
CA MET A 1 -8.69 -8.90 -26.09
C MET A 1 -9.08 -8.74 -24.62
N SER A 2 -8.90 -9.75 -23.80
CA SER A 2 -9.18 -9.65 -22.36
C SER A 2 -8.14 -8.75 -21.68
N ILE A 3 -8.46 -8.25 -20.46
CA ILE A 3 -7.49 -7.48 -19.64
C ILE A 3 -6.28 -8.35 -19.30
N TYR A 4 -6.50 -9.62 -18.94
CA TYR A 4 -5.43 -10.57 -18.68
C TYR A 4 -4.46 -10.70 -19.87
N ASP A 5 -4.97 -10.87 -21.09
CA ASP A 5 -4.15 -10.97 -22.29
C ASP A 5 -3.41 -9.65 -22.58
N LEU A 6 -4.06 -8.51 -22.30
CA LEU A 6 -3.45 -7.19 -22.45
C LEU A 6 -2.25 -7.04 -21.49
N ILE A 7 -2.43 -7.37 -20.19
CA ILE A 7 -1.35 -7.35 -19.21
C ILE A 7 -0.23 -8.29 -19.65
N LYS A 8 -0.56 -9.55 -19.95
CA LYS A 8 0.43 -10.57 -20.34
C LYS A 8 1.26 -10.17 -21.55
N LYS A 9 0.65 -9.52 -22.54
CA LYS A 9 1.33 -9.03 -23.76
C LYS A 9 2.31 -7.89 -23.47
N ASN A 10 2.11 -7.14 -22.38
CA ASN A 10 2.93 -5.98 -22.03
C ASN A 10 3.99 -6.29 -20.95
N ILE A 11 4.13 -7.55 -20.53
CA ILE A 11 5.23 -7.98 -19.66
C ILE A 11 6.54 -7.91 -20.42
N GLN A 12 7.53 -7.20 -19.85
CA GLN A 12 8.87 -7.06 -20.38
C GLN A 12 9.75 -8.27 -20.04
N SER A 13 10.95 -8.33 -20.59
CA SER A 13 11.89 -9.43 -20.37
C SER A 13 12.34 -9.60 -18.91
N ASP A 14 12.25 -8.54 -18.09
CA ASP A 14 12.55 -8.54 -16.66
C ASP A 14 11.34 -8.96 -15.80
N GLY A 15 10.21 -9.28 -16.42
CA GLY A 15 8.97 -9.70 -15.75
C GLY A 15 8.13 -8.56 -15.20
N ARG A 16 8.46 -7.29 -15.49
CA ARG A 16 7.70 -6.09 -15.11
C ARG A 16 6.80 -5.63 -16.24
N LEU A 17 5.77 -4.85 -15.93
CA LEU A 17 5.07 -4.05 -16.92
C LEU A 17 5.88 -2.80 -17.26
N LYS A 18 5.56 -2.15 -18.38
CA LYS A 18 6.10 -0.80 -18.65
C LYS A 18 5.61 0.15 -17.54
N LYS A 19 6.47 1.07 -17.11
CA LYS A 19 6.15 2.01 -16.01
C LYS A 19 4.92 2.88 -16.29
N ASP A 20 4.67 3.18 -17.56
CA ASP A 20 3.54 3.98 -18.06
C ASP A 20 2.34 3.12 -18.51
N PHE A 21 2.38 1.80 -18.27
CA PHE A 21 1.27 0.93 -18.62
C PHE A 21 0.04 1.27 -17.79
N ARG A 22 -1.10 1.45 -18.48
CA ARG A 22 -2.43 1.68 -17.90
C ARG A 22 -3.44 0.76 -18.57
N ILE A 23 -4.44 0.33 -17.82
CA ILE A 23 -5.54 -0.50 -18.37
C ILE A 23 -6.60 0.38 -19.01
N LEU A 24 -6.82 1.58 -18.46
CA LEU A 24 -7.87 2.47 -18.88
C LEU A 24 -7.38 3.36 -20.02
N ASP A 25 -8.26 3.56 -21.04
CA ASP A 25 -8.05 4.58 -22.05
C ASP A 25 -8.02 5.98 -21.42
N GLU A 26 -7.17 6.86 -21.95
CA GLU A 26 -6.97 8.24 -21.48
C GLU A 26 -8.25 9.09 -21.48
N ASP A 27 -9.32 8.64 -22.17
CA ASP A 27 -10.60 9.35 -22.28
C ASP A 27 -11.52 9.16 -21.06
N VAL A 28 -11.22 8.26 -20.14
CA VAL A 28 -11.97 8.13 -18.90
C VAL A 28 -11.29 8.98 -17.82
N TRP A 29 -11.92 10.10 -17.47
CA TRP A 29 -11.52 10.99 -16.39
C TRP A 29 -11.45 10.21 -15.05
N LYS A 30 -10.35 9.50 -14.82
CA LYS A 30 -9.95 9.08 -13.49
C LYS A 30 -8.98 10.13 -12.95
N SER A 31 -9.37 10.75 -11.86
CA SER A 31 -8.50 11.64 -11.08
C SER A 31 -7.39 10.88 -10.37
N ASN A 32 -7.45 9.55 -10.32
CA ASN A 32 -6.59 8.69 -9.51
C ASN A 32 -5.76 7.74 -10.38
N ASP A 33 -4.54 7.45 -9.95
CA ASP A 33 -3.69 6.42 -10.54
C ASP A 33 -4.26 5.02 -10.32
N ASP A 34 -3.89 4.05 -11.18
CA ASP A 34 -4.32 2.65 -11.05
C ASP A 34 -3.99 2.09 -9.66
N GLY A 35 -5.01 1.57 -8.97
CA GLY A 35 -4.90 0.97 -7.64
C GLY A 35 -4.80 1.96 -6.47
N GLN A 36 -4.75 3.28 -6.72
CA GLN A 36 -4.66 4.30 -5.68
C GLN A 36 -5.84 4.21 -4.71
N GLU A 37 -7.06 4.21 -5.23
CA GLU A 37 -8.28 4.21 -4.43
C GLU A 37 -8.33 3.02 -3.47
N ASP A 38 -8.07 1.80 -3.97
CA ASP A 38 -8.11 0.60 -3.15
C ASP A 38 -7.04 0.61 -2.05
N VAL A 39 -5.82 1.11 -2.35
CA VAL A 39 -4.73 1.17 -1.35
C VAL A 39 -4.99 2.24 -0.31
N GLN A 40 -5.49 3.41 -0.70
CA GLN A 40 -5.86 4.47 0.24
C GLN A 40 -6.96 4.03 1.20
N CYS A 41 -7.89 3.21 0.73
CA CYS A 41 -8.96 2.67 1.58
C CYS A 41 -8.46 1.73 2.68
N LEU A 42 -7.24 1.18 2.59
CA LEU A 42 -6.70 0.30 3.65
C LEU A 42 -6.64 0.99 5.02
N GLU A 43 -6.41 2.29 5.06
CA GLU A 43 -6.34 3.05 6.31
C GLU A 43 -7.70 3.21 7.00
N TYR A 44 -8.78 3.08 6.24
CA TYR A 44 -10.15 3.30 6.72
C TYR A 44 -11.02 2.05 6.63
N ILE A 45 -10.44 0.91 6.22
CA ILE A 45 -11.20 -0.30 5.87
C ILE A 45 -12.09 -0.79 7.03
N ASP A 46 -11.61 -0.65 8.26
CA ASP A 46 -12.35 -1.06 9.47
C ASP A 46 -13.56 -0.15 9.77
N ASN A 47 -13.59 1.06 9.20
CA ASN A 47 -14.65 2.05 9.37
C ASN A 47 -15.57 2.16 8.14
N MET A 48 -15.31 1.38 7.08
CA MET A 48 -16.13 1.42 5.87
C MET A 48 -17.48 0.76 6.10
N ILE A 49 -18.52 1.35 5.51
CA ILE A 49 -19.85 0.72 5.47
C ILE A 49 -19.77 -0.50 4.57
N GLU A 50 -20.07 -1.68 5.14
CA GLU A 50 -20.13 -2.93 4.37
C GLU A 50 -21.20 -2.84 3.27
N ALA A 51 -20.91 -3.39 2.09
CA ALA A 51 -21.87 -3.45 0.98
C ALA A 51 -23.05 -4.36 1.31
N ASP A 52 -24.23 -3.98 0.85
CA ASP A 52 -25.34 -4.92 0.71
C ASP A 52 -25.02 -5.89 -0.44
N ILE A 53 -24.94 -7.19 -0.13
CA ILE A 53 -24.56 -8.23 -1.07
C ILE A 53 -25.75 -9.05 -1.60
N GLU A 54 -27.00 -8.77 -1.19
CA GLU A 54 -28.15 -9.61 -1.56
C GLU A 54 -28.33 -9.70 -3.07
N GLY A 55 -28.38 -8.56 -3.76
CA GLY A 55 -28.49 -8.54 -5.22
C GLY A 55 -27.33 -9.21 -5.95
N LEU A 56 -26.10 -9.10 -5.40
CA LEU A 56 -24.93 -9.79 -5.95
C LEU A 56 -25.03 -11.31 -5.76
N LEU A 57 -25.48 -11.76 -4.59
CA LEU A 57 -25.69 -13.19 -4.30
C LEU A 57 -26.76 -13.81 -5.21
N ASP A 58 -27.84 -13.07 -5.49
CA ASP A 58 -28.89 -13.50 -6.44
C ASP A 58 -28.31 -13.79 -7.83
N ILE A 59 -27.35 -13.00 -8.29
CA ILE A 59 -26.65 -13.23 -9.56
C ILE A 59 -25.72 -14.44 -9.43
N ILE A 60 -24.91 -14.50 -8.37
CA ILE A 60 -23.91 -15.56 -8.14
C ILE A 60 -24.57 -16.95 -8.11
N PHE A 61 -25.72 -17.09 -7.44
CA PHE A 61 -26.37 -18.40 -7.32
C PHE A 61 -27.14 -18.85 -8.57
N LYS A 62 -27.28 -18.00 -9.60
CA LYS A 62 -27.76 -18.39 -10.93
C LYS A 62 -26.68 -19.06 -11.80
N ILE A 63 -25.40 -19.00 -11.40
CA ILE A 63 -24.27 -19.48 -12.20
C ILE A 63 -24.40 -20.99 -12.49
N LYS A 64 -24.35 -21.35 -13.78
CA LYS A 64 -24.30 -22.71 -14.32
C LYS A 64 -23.32 -22.73 -15.50
N ASP A 65 -22.78 -23.89 -15.84
CA ASP A 65 -21.79 -24.04 -16.91
C ASP A 65 -22.24 -23.48 -18.29
N ASN A 66 -23.54 -23.40 -18.54
CA ASN A 66 -24.10 -23.01 -19.82
C ASN A 66 -24.59 -21.56 -19.90
N ASN A 67 -24.44 -20.73 -18.85
CA ASN A 67 -25.00 -19.36 -18.84
C ASN A 67 -23.94 -18.26 -18.51
N TYR A 68 -22.67 -18.53 -18.69
CA TYR A 68 -21.61 -17.62 -18.28
C TYR A 68 -21.68 -16.24 -18.94
N ASP A 69 -22.03 -16.16 -20.22
CA ASP A 69 -22.13 -14.88 -20.94
C ASP A 69 -23.35 -14.05 -20.46
N GLU A 70 -24.42 -14.70 -19.99
CA GLU A 70 -25.57 -14.05 -19.38
C GLU A 70 -25.22 -13.49 -18.00
N ILE A 71 -24.56 -14.29 -17.16
CA ILE A 71 -24.13 -13.86 -15.83
C ILE A 71 -23.11 -12.72 -15.90
N GLU A 72 -22.15 -12.76 -16.85
CA GLU A 72 -21.19 -11.67 -17.04
C GLU A 72 -21.93 -10.35 -17.33
N LYS A 73 -22.97 -10.38 -18.19
CA LYS A 73 -23.79 -9.18 -18.47
C LYS A 73 -24.60 -8.72 -17.27
N GLU A 74 -25.17 -9.63 -16.47
CA GLU A 74 -25.88 -9.25 -15.24
C GLU A 74 -24.92 -8.56 -14.26
N LEU A 75 -23.68 -9.04 -14.13
CA LEU A 75 -22.65 -8.41 -13.30
C LEU A 75 -22.21 -7.05 -13.88
N GLU A 76 -22.07 -6.92 -15.21
CA GLU A 76 -21.77 -5.62 -15.85
C GLU A 76 -22.84 -4.59 -15.51
N ILE A 77 -24.11 -4.95 -15.62
CA ILE A 77 -25.24 -4.07 -15.28
C ILE A 77 -25.23 -3.73 -13.78
N TYR A 78 -24.96 -4.72 -12.91
CA TYR A 78 -24.92 -4.52 -11.46
C TYR A 78 -23.86 -3.48 -11.07
N PHE A 79 -22.69 -3.49 -11.72
CA PHE A 79 -21.59 -2.58 -11.45
C PHE A 79 -21.53 -1.35 -12.37
N GLU A 80 -22.47 -1.16 -13.32
CA GLU A 80 -22.43 -0.07 -14.32
C GLU A 80 -22.32 1.33 -13.69
N ASN A 81 -23.03 1.57 -12.59
CA ASN A 81 -23.06 2.84 -11.88
C ASN A 81 -22.26 2.83 -10.56
N TYR A 82 -21.48 1.77 -10.35
CA TYR A 82 -20.69 1.63 -9.15
C TYR A 82 -19.51 2.62 -9.15
N ARG A 83 -19.30 3.35 -8.03
CA ARG A 83 -18.27 4.41 -7.91
C ARG A 83 -17.39 4.27 -6.67
N ASP A 84 -17.74 3.36 -5.76
CA ASP A 84 -16.99 3.15 -4.53
C ASP A 84 -15.90 2.09 -4.71
N THR A 85 -15.04 1.95 -3.71
CA THR A 85 -14.06 0.85 -3.71
C THR A 85 -14.74 -0.51 -3.62
N ILE A 86 -14.26 -1.44 -4.43
CA ILE A 86 -14.76 -2.82 -4.43
C ILE A 86 -14.48 -3.57 -3.12
N LEU A 87 -13.58 -3.06 -2.29
CA LEU A 87 -13.19 -3.69 -1.02
C LEU A 87 -14.33 -3.83 -0.02
N ILE A 88 -15.37 -2.98 -0.09
CA ILE A 88 -16.54 -3.06 0.80
C ILE A 88 -17.33 -4.37 0.66
N TYR A 89 -17.16 -5.09 -0.46
CA TYR A 89 -17.78 -6.41 -0.69
C TYR A 89 -17.01 -7.56 -0.01
N ARG A 90 -15.74 -7.33 0.37
CA ARG A 90 -14.83 -8.39 0.81
C ARG A 90 -15.34 -9.07 2.10
N GLU A 91 -15.58 -8.29 3.14
CA GLU A 91 -15.94 -8.83 4.45
C GLU A 91 -17.35 -9.46 4.45
N PRO A 92 -18.40 -8.84 3.86
CA PRO A 92 -19.72 -9.47 3.72
C PRO A 92 -19.68 -10.80 2.97
N LEU A 93 -18.96 -10.88 1.85
CA LEU A 93 -18.82 -12.12 1.09
C LEU A 93 -18.05 -13.20 1.87
N TYR A 94 -16.97 -12.82 2.52
CA TYR A 94 -16.20 -13.75 3.37
C TYR A 94 -17.07 -14.32 4.51
N LYS A 95 -17.83 -13.45 5.21
CA LYS A 95 -18.77 -13.86 6.24
C LYS A 95 -19.87 -14.78 5.70
N TYR A 96 -20.39 -14.45 4.51
CA TYR A 96 -21.46 -15.24 3.87
C TYR A 96 -20.99 -16.65 3.52
N PHE A 97 -19.90 -16.76 2.76
CA PHE A 97 -19.34 -18.06 2.33
C PHE A 97 -18.80 -18.90 3.51
N GLY A 98 -18.32 -18.26 4.56
CA GLY A 98 -17.85 -18.95 5.78
C GLY A 98 -18.95 -19.49 6.68
N LYS A 99 -20.14 -18.86 6.70
CA LYS A 99 -21.24 -19.23 7.59
C LYS A 99 -22.30 -20.12 6.95
N ASN A 100 -22.49 -20.03 5.65
CA ASN A 100 -23.58 -20.71 4.97
C ASN A 100 -23.11 -22.04 4.37
N LYS A 101 -23.97 -23.07 4.50
CA LYS A 101 -23.75 -24.37 3.85
C LYS A 101 -24.15 -24.27 2.40
N ILE A 102 -23.20 -24.20 1.50
CA ILE A 102 -23.39 -24.16 0.06
C ILE A 102 -23.06 -25.55 -0.51
N SER A 103 -23.86 -26.01 -1.50
CA SER A 103 -23.60 -27.30 -2.14
C SER A 103 -22.25 -27.28 -2.86
N ILE A 104 -21.55 -28.41 -2.88
CA ILE A 104 -20.27 -28.59 -3.60
C ILE A 104 -20.45 -28.24 -5.09
N SER A 105 -21.58 -28.63 -5.69
CA SER A 105 -21.87 -28.31 -7.10
C SER A 105 -21.97 -26.81 -7.32
N SER A 106 -22.67 -26.06 -6.45
CA SER A 106 -22.75 -24.60 -6.54
C SER A 106 -21.39 -23.94 -6.35
N LEU A 107 -20.60 -24.39 -5.36
CA LEU A 107 -19.25 -23.89 -5.14
C LEU A 107 -18.33 -24.10 -6.34
N ASN A 108 -18.42 -25.28 -6.99
CA ASN A 108 -17.65 -25.57 -8.20
C ASN A 108 -18.07 -24.67 -9.37
N ASN A 109 -19.36 -24.45 -9.57
CA ASN A 109 -19.86 -23.54 -10.62
C ASN A 109 -19.36 -22.10 -10.38
N ILE A 110 -19.47 -21.60 -9.14
CA ILE A 110 -19.00 -20.28 -8.74
C ILE A 110 -17.50 -20.17 -8.98
N TYR A 111 -16.71 -21.12 -8.49
CA TYR A 111 -15.26 -21.16 -8.68
C TYR A 111 -14.87 -21.14 -10.16
N ASN A 112 -15.45 -22.03 -10.97
CA ASN A 112 -15.11 -22.14 -12.39
C ASN A 112 -15.47 -20.86 -13.16
N PHE A 113 -16.63 -20.27 -12.87
CA PHE A 113 -17.06 -19.02 -13.47
C PHE A 113 -16.07 -17.89 -13.16
N PHE A 114 -15.82 -17.61 -11.88
CA PHE A 114 -14.96 -16.48 -11.49
C PHE A 114 -13.50 -16.69 -11.88
N LYS A 115 -12.97 -17.92 -11.84
CA LYS A 115 -11.67 -18.23 -12.40
C LYS A 115 -11.60 -17.94 -13.90
N LYS A 116 -12.67 -18.25 -14.67
CA LYS A 116 -12.74 -17.93 -16.10
C LYS A 116 -12.79 -16.41 -16.32
N MET A 117 -13.52 -15.65 -15.50
CA MET A 117 -13.60 -14.19 -15.60
C MET A 117 -12.26 -13.52 -15.43
N LEU A 118 -11.37 -14.02 -14.56
CA LEU A 118 -10.01 -13.49 -14.40
C LEU A 118 -9.22 -13.43 -15.72
N THR A 119 -9.47 -14.37 -16.63
CA THR A 119 -8.69 -14.48 -17.88
C THR A 119 -9.47 -14.03 -19.13
N LYS A 120 -10.79 -13.88 -19.06
CA LYS A 120 -11.63 -13.59 -20.23
C LYS A 120 -12.33 -12.25 -20.18
N SER A 121 -12.60 -11.70 -19.00
CA SER A 121 -13.33 -10.44 -18.90
C SER A 121 -12.53 -9.25 -19.43
N ARG A 122 -13.26 -8.25 -19.91
CA ARG A 122 -12.77 -6.94 -20.31
C ARG A 122 -13.17 -5.85 -19.32
N ASN A 123 -13.92 -6.22 -18.28
CA ASN A 123 -14.43 -5.32 -17.27
C ASN A 123 -13.58 -5.43 -16.01
N ILE A 124 -13.03 -4.30 -15.54
CA ILE A 124 -12.16 -4.21 -14.36
C ILE A 124 -12.92 -4.67 -13.10
N PHE A 125 -14.18 -4.22 -12.93
CA PHE A 125 -14.96 -4.56 -11.75
C PHE A 125 -15.29 -6.06 -11.69
N ILE A 126 -15.54 -6.70 -12.83
CA ILE A 126 -15.75 -8.15 -12.88
C ILE A 126 -14.47 -8.90 -12.48
N ILE A 127 -13.30 -8.45 -12.90
CA ILE A 127 -12.04 -9.07 -12.46
C ILE A 127 -11.84 -8.85 -10.97
N LYS A 128 -12.02 -7.63 -10.46
CA LYS A 128 -11.88 -7.31 -9.03
C LYS A 128 -12.82 -8.15 -8.17
N ILE A 129 -14.12 -8.18 -8.49
CA ILE A 129 -15.09 -8.98 -7.72
C ILE A 129 -14.80 -10.48 -7.84
N SER A 130 -14.26 -10.94 -8.98
CA SER A 130 -13.84 -12.34 -9.14
C SER A 130 -12.71 -12.70 -8.16
N ILE A 131 -11.74 -11.82 -7.96
CA ILE A 131 -10.66 -12.03 -6.99
C ILE A 131 -11.22 -12.09 -5.57
N ILE A 132 -12.14 -11.18 -5.21
CA ILE A 132 -12.78 -11.13 -3.88
C ILE A 132 -13.60 -12.40 -3.60
N ILE A 133 -14.39 -12.85 -4.56
CA ILE A 133 -15.20 -14.06 -4.39
C ILE A 133 -14.30 -15.29 -4.26
N LEU A 134 -13.29 -15.44 -5.11
CA LEU A 134 -12.34 -16.55 -5.01
C LEU A 134 -11.59 -16.53 -3.67
N ASN A 135 -11.23 -15.35 -3.16
CA ASN A 135 -10.66 -15.18 -1.83
C ASN A 135 -11.61 -15.69 -0.72
N SER A 136 -12.91 -15.39 -0.86
CA SER A 136 -13.94 -15.76 0.12
C SER A 136 -14.28 -17.27 0.14
N LEU A 137 -13.92 -18.02 -0.90
CA LEU A 137 -14.17 -19.47 -0.98
C LEU A 137 -13.17 -20.32 -0.16
N ASN A 138 -12.20 -19.72 0.51
CA ASN A 138 -11.18 -20.39 1.33
C ASN A 138 -10.53 -21.59 0.60
N LEU A 139 -10.00 -21.33 -0.58
CA LEU A 139 -9.47 -22.34 -1.51
C LEU A 139 -8.20 -23.01 -0.96
N GLU A 140 -8.04 -24.29 -1.24
CA GLU A 140 -6.74 -24.95 -1.12
C GLU A 140 -5.76 -24.43 -2.18
N TYR A 141 -4.45 -24.75 -2.00
CA TYR A 141 -3.43 -24.39 -2.96
C TYR A 141 -3.80 -24.80 -4.39
N ASN A 142 -3.81 -23.83 -5.29
CA ASN A 142 -4.04 -24.04 -6.71
C ASN A 142 -3.02 -23.22 -7.51
N ILE A 143 -2.02 -23.93 -8.07
CA ILE A 143 -0.91 -23.30 -8.78
C ILE A 143 -1.38 -22.49 -10.00
N GLU A 144 -2.39 -22.98 -10.71
CA GLU A 144 -2.92 -22.28 -11.90
C GLU A 144 -3.57 -20.96 -11.51
N LEU A 145 -4.35 -20.94 -10.43
CA LEU A 145 -4.95 -19.70 -9.91
C LEU A 145 -3.86 -18.73 -9.44
N LEU A 146 -2.85 -19.20 -8.72
CA LEU A 146 -1.73 -18.37 -8.28
C LEU A 146 -1.03 -17.71 -9.46
N GLU A 147 -0.72 -18.45 -10.52
CA GLU A 147 -0.06 -17.88 -11.71
C GLU A 147 -0.94 -16.86 -12.44
N ILE A 148 -2.26 -17.08 -12.53
CA ILE A 148 -3.20 -16.09 -13.07
C ILE A 148 -3.18 -14.81 -12.22
N ILE A 149 -3.27 -14.95 -10.90
CA ILE A 149 -3.28 -13.82 -9.97
C ILE A 149 -1.96 -13.05 -10.03
N LYS A 150 -0.82 -13.72 -10.08
CA LYS A 150 0.50 -13.08 -10.20
C LYS A 150 0.61 -12.24 -11.47
N ILE A 151 0.04 -12.69 -12.58
CA ILE A 151 0.02 -11.91 -13.83
C ILE A 151 -0.89 -10.68 -13.69
N LEU A 152 -2.12 -10.84 -13.18
CA LEU A 152 -3.03 -9.71 -12.96
C LEU A 152 -2.43 -8.69 -11.99
N ALA A 153 -1.84 -9.16 -10.90
CA ALA A 153 -1.27 -8.34 -9.85
C ALA A 153 -0.02 -7.54 -10.28
N LEU A 154 0.57 -7.81 -11.44
CA LEU A 154 1.58 -6.91 -12.02
C LEU A 154 1.02 -5.52 -12.35
N CYS A 155 -0.28 -5.41 -12.60
CA CYS A 155 -0.95 -4.14 -12.78
C CYS A 155 -1.45 -3.62 -11.42
N SER A 156 -1.09 -2.38 -11.07
CA SER A 156 -1.40 -1.75 -9.79
C SER A 156 -2.89 -1.80 -9.45
N GLU A 157 -3.77 -1.76 -10.44
CA GLU A 157 -5.23 -1.87 -10.29
C GLU A 157 -5.71 -3.18 -9.63
N PHE A 158 -4.91 -4.26 -9.74
CA PHE A 158 -5.26 -5.57 -9.17
C PHE A 158 -4.29 -6.03 -8.10
N THR A 159 -3.20 -5.30 -7.85
CA THR A 159 -2.13 -5.77 -6.96
C THR A 159 -2.63 -6.02 -5.54
N LEU A 160 -3.38 -5.07 -4.96
CA LEU A 160 -3.89 -5.21 -3.60
C LEU A 160 -4.76 -6.46 -3.45
N LEU A 161 -5.74 -6.63 -4.35
CA LEU A 161 -6.63 -7.80 -4.32
C LEU A 161 -5.87 -9.10 -4.56
N GLY A 162 -4.87 -9.07 -5.44
CA GLY A 162 -3.98 -10.21 -5.68
C GLY A 162 -3.19 -10.59 -4.43
N VAL A 163 -2.61 -9.62 -3.72
CA VAL A 163 -1.91 -9.84 -2.45
C VAL A 163 -2.86 -10.43 -1.40
N LEU A 164 -4.08 -9.89 -1.27
CA LEU A 164 -5.09 -10.41 -0.35
C LEU A 164 -5.47 -11.85 -0.65
N LEU A 165 -5.59 -12.23 -1.92
CA LEU A 165 -5.84 -13.62 -2.32
C LEU A 165 -4.62 -14.52 -2.02
N ILE A 166 -3.40 -14.10 -2.36
CA ILE A 166 -2.17 -14.85 -2.07
C ILE A 166 -2.07 -15.16 -0.56
N LYS A 167 -2.44 -14.21 0.30
CA LYS A 167 -2.44 -14.39 1.78
C LYS A 167 -3.37 -15.49 2.27
N THR A 168 -4.39 -15.87 1.53
CA THR A 168 -5.32 -16.94 1.91
C THR A 168 -4.93 -18.32 1.38
N LEU A 169 -4.00 -18.39 0.45
CA LEU A 169 -3.55 -19.66 -0.11
C LEU A 169 -2.71 -20.44 0.91
N LYS A 170 -2.98 -21.75 1.00
CA LYS A 170 -2.26 -22.65 1.91
C LYS A 170 -1.07 -23.30 1.19
N ASN A 171 -0.08 -23.73 1.97
CA ASN A 171 1.09 -24.49 1.46
C ASN A 171 1.99 -23.75 0.47
N ILE A 172 2.07 -22.42 0.59
CA ILE A 172 3.03 -21.57 -0.11
C ILE A 172 3.80 -20.70 0.88
N ASP A 173 4.96 -20.21 0.50
CA ASP A 173 5.67 -19.16 1.21
C ASP A 173 5.07 -17.81 0.80
N ILE A 174 4.04 -17.39 1.55
CA ILE A 174 3.27 -16.16 1.28
C ILE A 174 4.18 -14.94 1.22
N ASN A 175 5.10 -14.81 2.17
CA ASN A 175 5.98 -13.64 2.25
C ASN A 175 6.93 -13.58 1.04
N LYS A 176 7.46 -14.71 0.61
CA LYS A 176 8.28 -14.80 -0.60
C LYS A 176 7.49 -14.42 -1.85
N GLU A 177 6.26 -14.91 -2.01
CA GLU A 177 5.43 -14.57 -3.18
C GLU A 177 5.11 -13.07 -3.23
N ILE A 178 4.79 -12.45 -2.09
CA ILE A 178 4.54 -11.00 -2.00
C ILE A 178 5.84 -10.22 -2.29
N TYR A 179 6.98 -10.65 -1.76
CA TYR A 179 8.27 -10.00 -1.99
C TYR A 179 8.68 -10.05 -3.47
N GLU A 180 8.54 -11.21 -4.12
CA GLU A 180 8.81 -11.34 -5.56
C GLU A 180 7.85 -10.52 -6.43
N LEU A 181 6.61 -10.34 -6.00
CA LEU A 181 5.66 -9.45 -6.66
C LEU A 181 6.05 -7.97 -6.44
N ALA A 182 6.39 -7.58 -5.21
CA ALA A 182 6.78 -6.22 -4.86
C ALA A 182 7.95 -5.69 -5.70
N LYS A 183 8.91 -6.57 -6.04
CA LYS A 183 10.04 -6.23 -6.92
C LYS A 183 9.64 -5.97 -8.38
N LYS A 184 8.43 -6.36 -8.79
CA LYS A 184 7.97 -6.29 -10.19
C LYS A 184 6.92 -5.22 -10.45
N VAL A 185 6.30 -4.71 -9.41
CA VAL A 185 5.23 -3.70 -9.51
C VAL A 185 5.75 -2.30 -9.21
N TYR A 186 4.97 -1.31 -9.59
CA TYR A 186 5.29 0.11 -9.40
C TYR A 186 4.22 0.79 -8.55
N ALA A 187 4.54 1.97 -8.07
CA ALA A 187 3.59 2.91 -7.49
C ALA A 187 2.69 2.26 -6.42
N TRP A 188 1.38 2.45 -6.52
CA TRP A 188 0.39 1.94 -5.56
C TRP A 188 0.39 0.42 -5.42
N GLY A 189 0.72 -0.31 -6.51
CA GLY A 189 0.91 -1.76 -6.44
C GLY A 189 2.07 -2.15 -5.54
N LYS A 190 3.21 -1.45 -5.62
CA LYS A 190 4.36 -1.68 -4.72
C LYS A 190 3.98 -1.37 -3.28
N MET A 191 3.29 -0.26 -3.05
CA MET A 191 2.79 0.12 -1.74
C MET A 191 1.90 -0.96 -1.12
N ALA A 192 0.95 -1.51 -1.90
CA ALA A 192 0.10 -2.62 -1.47
C ALA A 192 0.91 -3.85 -1.05
N CYS A 193 1.94 -4.21 -1.81
CA CYS A 193 2.82 -5.32 -1.44
C CYS A 193 3.58 -5.04 -0.14
N ILE A 194 4.22 -3.86 -0.01
CA ILE A 194 5.02 -3.51 1.16
C ILE A 194 4.15 -3.45 2.42
N PHE A 195 2.92 -2.96 2.32
CA PHE A 195 1.98 -2.93 3.45
C PHE A 195 1.78 -4.33 4.06
N TYR A 196 1.67 -5.37 3.23
CA TYR A 196 1.45 -6.75 3.67
C TYR A 196 2.71 -7.61 3.81
N LEU A 197 3.88 -7.10 3.40
CA LEU A 197 5.16 -7.81 3.48
C LEU A 197 5.61 -7.88 4.95
N GLU A 198 6.01 -9.07 5.39
CA GLU A 198 6.64 -9.25 6.69
C GLU A 198 8.14 -8.97 6.59
N THR A 199 8.65 -8.09 7.45
CA THR A 199 10.06 -7.70 7.49
C THR A 199 10.82 -8.57 8.48
N ASN A 200 10.94 -9.84 8.15
CA ASN A 200 11.58 -10.84 9.00
C ASN A 200 13.08 -11.02 8.74
N THR A 201 13.63 -10.27 7.79
CA THR A 201 15.06 -10.29 7.44
C THR A 201 15.59 -8.88 7.15
N ASN A 202 16.87 -8.66 7.48
CA ASN A 202 17.55 -7.40 7.14
C ASN A 202 17.57 -7.15 5.61
N GLU A 203 17.56 -8.20 4.78
CA GLU A 203 17.52 -8.07 3.32
C GLU A 203 16.25 -7.36 2.85
N ILE A 204 15.09 -7.75 3.41
CA ILE A 204 13.80 -7.12 3.07
C ILE A 204 13.74 -5.70 3.62
N GLU A 205 14.19 -5.46 4.86
CA GLU A 205 14.26 -4.11 5.44
C GLU A 205 15.14 -3.17 4.60
N ASP A 206 16.32 -3.64 4.16
CA ASP A 206 17.26 -2.86 3.36
C ASP A 206 16.71 -2.64 1.92
N TRP A 207 16.03 -3.63 1.36
CA TRP A 207 15.36 -3.48 0.07
C TRP A 207 14.25 -2.42 0.16
N ILE A 208 13.40 -2.44 1.18
CA ILE A 208 12.34 -1.45 1.37
C ILE A 208 12.93 -0.04 1.50
N LEU A 209 13.99 0.13 2.30
CA LEU A 209 14.68 1.42 2.42
C LEU A 209 15.23 1.90 1.08
N ASN A 210 15.75 0.98 0.25
CA ASN A 210 16.26 1.32 -1.08
C ASN A 210 15.14 1.77 -2.02
N GLU A 211 14.00 1.07 -2.02
CA GLU A 211 12.86 1.38 -2.88
C GLU A 211 12.14 2.68 -2.47
N SER A 212 12.21 3.06 -1.19
CA SER A 212 11.51 4.22 -0.65
C SER A 212 11.88 5.54 -1.34
N THR A 213 13.07 5.63 -1.93
CA THR A 213 13.56 6.84 -2.60
C THR A 213 13.27 6.87 -4.10
N GLU A 214 12.74 5.79 -4.68
CA GLU A 214 12.59 5.66 -6.13
C GLU A 214 11.19 6.04 -6.65
N GLU A 215 10.22 6.23 -5.77
CA GLU A 215 8.83 6.47 -6.18
C GLU A 215 8.19 7.69 -5.49
N ASN A 216 7.56 8.57 -6.28
CA ASN A 216 6.94 9.83 -5.83
C ASN A 216 5.70 9.66 -4.93
N ILE A 217 5.25 8.44 -4.63
CA ILE A 217 4.05 8.16 -3.82
C ILE A 217 4.30 8.35 -2.32
N LEU A 218 5.57 8.42 -1.93
CA LEU A 218 5.97 8.54 -0.54
C LEU A 218 5.40 9.74 0.18
N TYR A 219 5.31 10.88 -0.53
CA TYR A 219 4.94 12.15 0.07
C TYR A 219 3.55 12.17 0.73
N ASN A 220 2.64 11.27 0.36
CA ASN A 220 1.25 11.35 0.80
C ASN A 220 0.74 10.14 1.60
N PHE A 221 1.36 8.94 1.49
CA PHE A 221 0.84 7.72 2.10
C PHE A 221 1.92 6.72 2.53
N GLY A 222 3.06 6.72 1.86
CA GLY A 222 4.07 5.69 2.01
C GLY A 222 5.02 5.90 3.19
N ALA A 223 5.26 7.15 3.62
CA ALA A 223 6.37 7.48 4.52
C ALA A 223 6.32 6.70 5.85
N ILE A 224 5.15 6.61 6.49
CA ILE A 224 4.97 5.82 7.73
C ILE A 224 5.23 4.34 7.46
N THR A 225 4.54 3.77 6.46
CA THR A 225 4.68 2.34 6.14
C THR A 225 6.11 1.96 5.79
N TYR A 226 6.79 2.77 4.97
CA TYR A 226 8.19 2.52 4.62
C TYR A 226 9.12 2.68 5.82
N SER A 227 8.89 3.69 6.68
CA SER A 227 9.68 3.93 7.88
C SER A 227 9.59 2.76 8.87
N ASP A 228 8.37 2.28 9.12
CA ASP A 228 8.13 1.13 10.00
C ASP A 228 8.67 -0.16 9.40
N LYS A 229 8.38 -0.42 8.13
CA LYS A 229 8.80 -1.65 7.45
C LYS A 229 10.30 -1.72 7.22
N ALA A 230 10.99 -0.59 6.97
CA ALA A 230 12.44 -0.52 6.88
C ALA A 230 13.12 -0.48 8.27
N ASP A 231 12.35 -0.36 9.34
CA ASP A 231 12.82 -0.21 10.72
C ASP A 231 13.92 0.86 10.86
N ILE A 232 13.61 2.10 10.40
CA ILE A 232 14.60 3.20 10.43
C ILE A 232 15.05 3.52 11.85
N ARG A 233 14.20 3.30 12.87
CA ARG A 233 14.53 3.46 14.28
C ARG A 233 15.70 2.55 14.70
N LYS A 234 15.65 1.25 14.32
CA LYS A 234 16.72 0.28 14.57
C LYS A 234 17.97 0.62 13.77
N LYS A 235 17.79 1.06 12.53
CA LYS A 235 18.89 1.43 11.65
C LYS A 235 19.70 2.61 12.24
N LEU A 236 19.05 3.64 12.77
CA LEU A 236 19.73 4.80 13.39
C LEU A 236 20.52 4.45 14.66
N LYS A 237 20.35 3.27 15.26
CA LYS A 237 21.16 2.79 16.39
C LYS A 237 22.45 2.10 15.98
N LYS A 238 22.71 1.94 14.68
CA LYS A 238 23.97 1.36 14.18
C LYS A 238 25.15 2.30 14.46
N THR A 239 26.31 1.71 14.71
CA THR A 239 27.56 2.46 14.97
C THR A 239 28.27 2.93 13.70
N SER A 240 27.84 2.45 12.52
CA SER A 240 28.41 2.83 11.23
C SER A 240 27.34 2.87 10.16
N PHE A 241 27.39 3.91 9.35
CA PHE A 241 26.45 4.12 8.22
C PHE A 241 27.23 4.25 6.91
N LYS A 242 26.64 3.74 5.84
CA LYS A 242 27.00 4.16 4.49
C LYS A 242 26.30 5.49 4.21
N LYS A 243 27.01 6.47 3.67
CA LYS A 243 26.45 7.80 3.31
C LYS A 243 25.11 7.68 2.58
N ASN A 244 24.99 6.78 1.62
CA ASN A 244 23.77 6.54 0.86
C ASN A 244 22.62 5.98 1.72
N GLU A 245 22.89 5.15 2.73
CA GLU A 245 21.86 4.60 3.64
C GLU A 245 21.29 5.71 4.53
N PHE A 246 22.16 6.60 5.05
CA PHE A 246 21.70 7.73 5.85
C PHE A 246 20.82 8.70 5.06
N SER A 247 21.24 9.07 3.83
CA SER A 247 20.46 9.97 2.99
C SER A 247 19.06 9.41 2.61
N LYS A 248 18.90 8.10 2.55
CA LYS A 248 17.58 7.47 2.36
C LYS A 248 16.69 7.60 3.60
N ILE A 249 17.28 7.47 4.79
CA ILE A 249 16.58 7.73 6.05
C ILE A 249 16.21 9.21 6.14
N SER A 250 17.13 10.12 5.76
CA SER A 250 16.86 11.55 5.68
C SER A 250 15.65 11.84 4.79
N PHE A 251 15.59 11.24 3.62
CA PHE A 251 14.45 11.39 2.71
C PHE A 251 13.12 10.91 3.32
N LEU A 252 13.12 9.79 4.05
CA LEU A 252 11.92 9.32 4.75
C LEU A 252 11.49 10.27 5.88
N ILE A 253 12.45 10.75 6.68
CA ILE A 253 12.17 11.75 7.73
C ILE A 253 11.63 13.05 7.12
N TYR A 254 12.24 13.54 6.04
CA TYR A 254 11.74 14.70 5.30
C TYR A 254 10.29 14.51 4.86
N SER A 255 9.98 13.34 4.28
CA SER A 255 8.63 13.00 3.85
C SER A 255 7.63 12.94 5.01
N LEU A 256 8.04 12.43 6.18
CA LEU A 256 7.22 12.40 7.39
C LEU A 256 6.92 13.80 7.97
N LEU A 257 7.86 14.74 7.84
CA LEU A 257 7.70 16.11 8.30
C LEU A 257 6.80 16.94 7.37
N PHE A 258 6.86 16.64 6.06
CA PHE A 258 6.10 17.35 5.04
C PHE A 258 4.61 16.95 5.01
N LEU A 259 4.27 15.81 5.59
CA LEU A 259 2.88 15.34 5.67
C LEU A 259 2.10 16.13 6.72
N ASP A 260 0.88 16.47 6.35
CA ASP A 260 -0.06 17.15 7.24
C ASP A 260 -0.31 16.33 8.51
N THR A 261 -0.72 17.01 9.57
CA THR A 261 -0.83 16.52 10.96
C THR A 261 -1.54 15.18 11.15
N GLU A 262 -2.27 14.70 10.15
CA GLU A 262 -3.03 13.44 10.26
C GLU A 262 -2.27 12.17 9.82
N LYS A 263 -1.05 12.27 9.26
CA LYS A 263 -0.33 11.10 8.71
C LYS A 263 1.18 11.25 8.70
N GLY A 264 1.72 12.25 9.37
CA GLY A 264 3.14 12.57 9.38
C GLY A 264 3.88 12.00 10.58
N ILE A 265 4.99 12.65 10.90
CA ILE A 265 5.89 12.25 11.99
C ILE A 265 5.19 12.16 13.35
N THR A 266 4.12 12.95 13.55
CA THR A 266 3.35 12.98 14.80
C THR A 266 2.68 11.65 15.13
N PHE A 267 2.42 10.81 14.14
CA PHE A 267 1.83 9.46 14.32
C PHE A 267 2.82 8.40 14.77
N LEU A 268 4.12 8.71 14.77
CA LEU A 268 5.12 7.76 15.24
C LEU A 268 5.24 7.85 16.77
N ASP A 269 4.93 6.79 17.47
CA ASP A 269 5.11 6.68 18.94
C ASP A 269 6.56 6.94 19.38
N TYR A 270 7.52 6.77 18.46
CA TYR A 270 8.95 6.93 18.69
C TYR A 270 9.53 8.19 18.02
N LYS A 271 8.71 9.18 17.67
CA LYS A 271 9.10 10.39 16.94
C LYS A 271 10.24 11.16 17.57
N GLU A 272 10.22 11.32 18.90
CA GLU A 272 11.28 12.01 19.64
C GLU A 272 12.62 11.26 19.56
N GLU A 273 12.60 9.96 19.86
CA GLU A 273 13.78 9.11 19.76
C GLU A 273 14.34 9.10 18.35
N LEU A 274 13.47 9.06 17.34
CA LEU A 274 13.85 9.07 15.93
C LEU A 274 14.67 10.32 15.58
N LEU A 275 14.15 11.51 15.88
CA LEU A 275 14.80 12.77 15.54
C LEU A 275 16.07 13.01 16.35
N ILE A 276 16.07 12.65 17.65
CA ILE A 276 17.26 12.75 18.49
C ILE A 276 18.38 11.88 17.91
N ASN A 277 18.13 10.60 17.66
CA ASN A 277 19.12 9.67 17.12
C ASN A 277 19.61 10.11 15.72
N TYR A 278 18.71 10.63 14.89
CA TYR A 278 19.05 11.15 13.57
C TYR A 278 20.04 12.31 13.65
N LEU A 279 19.76 13.33 14.48
CA LEU A 279 20.63 14.51 14.62
C LEU A 279 21.96 14.17 15.32
N GLU A 280 21.96 13.28 16.33
CA GLU A 280 23.18 12.80 16.94
C GLU A 280 24.11 12.13 15.90
N LEU A 281 23.54 11.29 15.03
CA LEU A 281 24.29 10.61 13.99
C LEU A 281 24.76 11.59 12.91
N ALA A 282 23.94 12.57 12.53
CA ALA A 282 24.27 13.61 11.56
C ALA A 282 25.54 14.41 11.94
N LYS A 283 25.80 14.59 13.24
CA LYS A 283 27.02 15.26 13.74
C LYS A 283 28.30 14.47 13.50
N SER A 284 28.18 13.16 13.26
CA SER A 284 29.33 12.24 13.19
C SER A 284 29.68 11.76 11.78
N ILE A 285 28.89 12.12 10.77
CA ILE A 285 29.06 11.65 9.39
C ILE A 285 29.18 12.82 8.42
N GLU A 286 29.69 12.55 7.21
CA GLU A 286 29.66 13.51 6.11
C GLU A 286 28.26 13.57 5.50
N LEU A 287 27.62 14.73 5.57
CA LEU A 287 26.25 14.95 5.12
C LEU A 287 26.18 15.24 3.61
N SER A 288 25.10 14.77 2.98
CA SER A 288 24.69 15.10 1.62
C SER A 288 23.77 16.31 1.61
N GLU A 289 23.44 16.81 0.43
CA GLU A 289 22.44 17.88 0.25
C GLU A 289 21.07 17.47 0.78
N THR A 290 20.63 16.26 0.53
CA THR A 290 19.37 15.70 1.06
C THR A 290 19.35 15.72 2.58
N ASP A 291 20.49 15.39 3.22
CA ASP A 291 20.56 15.37 4.67
C ASP A 291 20.43 16.80 5.25
N TYR A 292 21.08 17.79 4.63
CA TYR A 292 20.93 19.19 5.02
C TYR A 292 19.51 19.70 4.85
N LEU A 293 18.86 19.39 3.73
CA LEU A 293 17.45 19.75 3.49
C LEU A 293 16.54 19.16 4.57
N THR A 294 16.78 17.92 4.98
CA THR A 294 16.03 17.29 6.05
C THR A 294 16.24 17.98 7.39
N ILE A 295 17.48 18.39 7.72
CA ILE A 295 17.80 19.12 8.95
C ILE A 295 17.19 20.52 8.95
N GLU A 296 17.19 21.22 7.81
CA GLU A 296 16.50 22.49 7.61
C GLU A 296 14.98 22.35 7.85
N GLU A 297 14.37 21.27 7.35
CA GLU A 297 12.94 20.98 7.54
C GLU A 297 12.63 20.65 9.01
N ILE A 298 13.46 19.85 9.69
CA ILE A 298 13.32 19.61 11.14
C ILE A 298 13.38 20.93 11.89
N SER A 299 14.33 21.81 11.55
CA SER A 299 14.48 23.12 12.19
C SER A 299 13.24 24.00 11.99
N SER A 300 12.67 24.02 10.78
CA SER A 300 11.44 24.75 10.47
C SER A 300 10.26 24.20 11.26
N TYR A 301 10.09 22.89 11.24
CA TYR A 301 9.02 22.21 11.97
C TYR A 301 9.07 22.50 13.48
N MET A 302 10.25 22.44 14.09
CA MET A 302 10.42 22.73 15.52
C MET A 302 10.13 24.21 15.85
N LYS A 303 10.47 25.14 14.97
CA LYS A 303 10.12 26.56 15.15
C LYS A 303 8.60 26.79 15.14
N ASP A 304 7.92 26.15 14.20
CA ASP A 304 6.47 26.22 14.12
C ASP A 304 5.81 25.58 15.36
N ASP A 305 6.31 24.42 15.78
CA ASP A 305 5.84 23.71 16.97
C ASP A 305 5.98 24.56 18.24
N ILE A 306 7.15 25.18 18.45
CA ILE A 306 7.41 26.09 19.57
C ILE A 306 6.48 27.31 19.51
N TYR A 307 6.35 27.95 18.34
CA TYR A 307 5.47 29.09 18.15
C TYR A 307 4.02 28.78 18.52
N TYR A 308 3.50 27.63 18.06
CA TYR A 308 2.14 27.19 18.39
C TYR A 308 1.96 26.90 19.88
N MET A 309 2.95 26.37 20.55
CA MET A 309 2.87 26.09 21.98
C MET A 309 2.95 27.35 22.84
N GLU A 310 3.81 28.31 22.48
CA GLU A 310 4.03 29.55 23.26
C GLU A 310 2.97 30.61 22.99
N GLU A 311 2.62 30.86 21.72
CA GLU A 311 1.76 32.00 21.34
C GLU A 311 0.27 31.64 21.35
N LEU A 312 -0.09 30.39 21.03
CA LEU A 312 -1.47 29.94 20.94
C LEU A 312 -1.94 29.14 22.17
N GLY A 313 -1.07 29.04 23.20
CA GLY A 313 -1.40 28.46 24.52
C GLY A 313 -1.79 26.95 24.48
N GLY A 314 -1.47 26.24 23.43
CA GLY A 314 -1.72 24.80 23.33
C GLY A 314 -3.20 24.37 23.28
N GLU A 315 -4.15 25.30 23.45
CA GLU A 315 -5.59 25.00 23.59
C GLU A 315 -6.26 24.47 22.31
N MET A 316 -5.66 24.69 21.13
CA MET A 316 -6.27 24.31 19.86
C MET A 316 -5.86 22.93 19.33
N ARG A 317 -4.91 22.24 19.95
CA ARG A 317 -4.44 20.93 19.50
C ARG A 317 -4.37 19.95 20.67
N LYS A 318 -4.68 18.69 20.40
CA LYS A 318 -4.48 17.60 21.36
C LYS A 318 -2.98 17.39 21.59
N ASP A 319 -2.53 17.29 22.84
CA ASP A 319 -1.11 17.09 23.24
C ASP A 319 -0.39 15.94 22.50
N GLU A 320 -1.14 14.99 21.96
CA GLU A 320 -0.64 13.83 21.21
C GLU A 320 0.08 14.18 19.89
N TYR A 321 -0.18 15.39 19.32
CA TYR A 321 0.35 15.78 18.01
C TYR A 321 1.62 16.63 18.07
N PHE A 322 2.02 17.09 19.25
CA PHE A 322 3.19 17.95 19.42
C PHE A 322 4.38 17.20 20.02
N PHE A 323 5.55 17.81 19.86
CA PHE A 323 6.69 17.45 20.68
C PHE A 323 6.61 18.25 22.01
N PRO A 324 7.08 17.68 23.15
CA PRO A 324 7.24 18.45 24.36
C PRO A 324 8.17 19.66 24.10
N LEU A 325 7.81 20.85 24.63
CA LEU A 325 8.54 22.10 24.37
C LEU A 325 10.04 21.99 24.64
N GLU A 326 10.43 21.24 25.69
CA GLU A 326 11.83 20.95 26.00
C GLU A 326 12.52 20.19 24.85
N ILE A 327 11.83 19.24 24.25
CA ILE A 327 12.35 18.43 23.14
C ILE A 327 12.44 19.28 21.87
N SER A 328 11.41 20.08 21.55
CA SER A 328 11.43 20.96 20.38
C SER A 328 12.57 21.97 20.46
N ASN A 329 12.79 22.60 21.62
CA ASN A 329 13.91 23.51 21.85
C ASN A 329 15.28 22.81 21.72
N LYS A 330 15.40 21.59 22.25
CA LYS A 330 16.63 20.80 22.12
C LYS A 330 16.93 20.47 20.66
N LEU A 331 15.94 19.92 19.92
CA LEU A 331 16.10 19.55 18.52
C LEU A 331 16.42 20.78 17.65
N LEU A 332 15.74 21.91 17.87
CA LEU A 332 16.03 23.15 17.17
C LEU A 332 17.49 23.59 17.36
N LYS A 333 17.98 23.60 18.59
CA LYS A 333 19.35 23.96 18.88
C LYS A 333 20.36 23.02 18.18
N GLU A 334 20.10 21.72 18.19
CA GLU A 334 20.95 20.73 17.51
C GLU A 334 20.98 20.91 15.98
N CYS A 335 19.83 21.23 15.37
CA CYS A 335 19.74 21.58 13.95
C CYS A 335 20.59 22.82 13.63
N GLU A 336 20.48 23.90 14.43
CA GLU A 336 21.24 25.13 14.24
C GLU A 336 22.74 24.89 14.35
N GLU A 337 23.19 24.08 15.32
CA GLU A 337 24.62 23.69 15.47
C GLU A 337 25.11 22.98 14.20
N ILE A 338 24.36 22.06 13.63
CA ILE A 338 24.77 21.32 12.41
C ILE A 338 24.80 22.27 11.20
N LEU A 339 23.75 23.08 11.02
CA LEU A 339 23.62 23.99 9.88
C LEU A 339 24.68 25.09 9.88
N ASN A 340 25.05 25.63 11.06
CA ASN A 340 26.11 26.64 11.21
C ASN A 340 27.50 26.07 10.88
N ASN A 341 27.71 24.76 10.97
CA ASN A 341 28.96 24.09 10.61
C ASN A 341 28.99 23.61 9.14
N ARG A 342 27.95 23.94 8.32
CA ARG A 342 27.95 23.68 6.89
C ARG A 342 28.97 24.56 6.20
N ASN A 343 30.06 23.97 5.69
CA ASN A 343 31.14 24.65 4.93
C ASN A 343 30.90 24.63 3.42
#